data_725abd2dd53fbf7887328e39d5e36dfe
#
_entry.id   725abd2dd53fbf7887328e39d5e36dfe
#
_cell.length_a   1.000
_cell.length_b   1.000
_cell.length_c   1.000
_cell.angle_alpha   90.00
_cell.angle_beta   90.00
_cell.angle_gamma   90.00
#
_symmetry.space_group_name_H-M   'P 1'
#
loop_
_entity.id
_entity.type
_entity.pdbx_description
1 polymer ?
#
loop_
_entity_poly.entity_id
_entity_poly.type
_entity_poly.pdbx_seq_one_letter_code
_entity_poly.pdbx_strand_id
1 'polypeptide(L)'
;MKKSFVFWVEAYFYNPNFLQKLLSLLLLPLSWLYCFVMWIRFKNKSPQDFGIKVISIGNLSVGGSGKTPLTSALASNYESVAIVLRGYGRKSQGLHVVKDSREILCDVDVSGDEAMIYAHKVSNAIVIVSEDRKKGILKAKQMGAKIVFLDDAYSKHDIKKLDILLHVETQNNSCLPSGAFRERLWSAKEALVLKDGVDFKRVVELKDATEKMSLVTAIARPQRLDEFLPEVINKNYFEDHHSFTKDELINIFENDKAQSLLVTYKDFVKIESFGINLSLLDLHVEVDARVFQIIDTYLKEENYG
;
A
#
# COMPACT_ATOMS: atom_id res chain seq x y z
N MET A 1 -24.03 -8.25 6.56
CA MET A 1 -23.36 -8.39 7.86
C MET A 1 -21.86 -8.07 7.82
N LYS A 2 -21.07 -8.61 6.89
CA LYS A 2 -19.60 -8.33 6.81
C LYS A 2 -19.26 -6.84 6.62
N LYS A 3 -19.92 -6.12 5.69
CA LYS A 3 -19.67 -4.68 5.45
C LYS A 3 -19.89 -3.84 6.71
N SER A 4 -21.02 -4.02 7.40
CA SER A 4 -21.35 -3.29 8.65
C SER A 4 -20.30 -3.54 9.75
N PHE A 5 -19.78 -4.76 9.87
CA PHE A 5 -18.73 -5.08 10.84
C PHE A 5 -17.40 -4.40 10.50
N VAL A 6 -17.00 -4.38 9.25
CA VAL A 6 -15.77 -3.69 8.82
C VAL A 6 -15.85 -2.19 9.13
N PHE A 7 -16.94 -1.52 8.78
CA PHE A 7 -17.15 -0.11 9.11
C PHE A 7 -17.15 0.14 10.63
N TRP A 8 -17.74 -0.78 11.41
CA TRP A 8 -17.72 -0.66 12.86
C TRP A 8 -16.31 -0.76 13.43
N VAL A 9 -15.48 -1.70 12.93
CA VAL A 9 -14.07 -1.86 13.33
C VAL A 9 -13.24 -0.64 12.93
N GLU A 10 -13.47 -0.08 11.76
CA GLU A 10 -12.78 1.14 11.31
C GLU A 10 -13.15 2.34 12.19
N ALA A 11 -14.44 2.53 12.48
CA ALA A 11 -14.90 3.57 13.40
C ALA A 11 -14.26 3.38 14.78
N TYR A 12 -14.19 2.15 15.27
CA TYR A 12 -13.55 1.80 16.54
C TYR A 12 -12.09 2.24 16.60
N PHE A 13 -11.32 2.06 15.54
CA PHE A 13 -9.91 2.42 15.54
C PHE A 13 -9.63 3.91 15.26
N TYR A 14 -10.47 4.56 14.44
CA TYR A 14 -10.15 5.90 13.95
C TYR A 14 -11.07 7.01 14.45
N ASN A 15 -12.36 6.71 14.63
CA ASN A 15 -13.38 7.65 15.12
C ASN A 15 -14.33 6.98 16.12
N PRO A 16 -13.83 6.50 17.27
CA PRO A 16 -14.63 5.72 18.21
C PRO A 16 -15.72 6.56 18.87
N ASN A 17 -16.94 6.04 18.89
CA ASN A 17 -18.02 6.56 19.71
C ASN A 17 -17.82 6.23 21.20
N PHE A 18 -18.71 6.72 22.06
CA PHE A 18 -18.59 6.55 23.53
C PHE A 18 -18.48 5.07 23.94
N LEU A 19 -19.32 4.20 23.41
CA LEU A 19 -19.31 2.76 23.76
C LEU A 19 -18.03 2.07 23.25
N GLN A 20 -17.55 2.45 22.07
CA GLN A 20 -16.28 1.96 21.52
C GLN A 20 -15.07 2.44 22.35
N LYS A 21 -15.10 3.66 22.88
CA LYS A 21 -14.06 4.15 23.82
C LYS A 21 -14.06 3.35 25.12
N LEU A 22 -15.23 3.00 25.66
CA LEU A 22 -15.34 2.14 26.84
C LEU A 22 -14.79 0.74 26.57
N LEU A 23 -15.16 0.14 25.43
CA LEU A 23 -14.60 -1.14 24.99
C LEU A 23 -13.07 -1.08 24.84
N SER A 24 -12.56 -0.01 24.24
CA SER A 24 -11.11 0.21 24.10
C SER A 24 -10.42 0.22 25.47
N LEU A 25 -11.00 0.88 26.46
CA LEU A 25 -10.46 0.91 27.82
C LEU A 25 -10.44 -0.49 28.46
N LEU A 26 -11.48 -1.28 28.30
CA LEU A 26 -11.54 -2.67 28.79
C LEU A 26 -10.50 -3.57 28.12
N LEU A 27 -10.13 -3.29 26.87
CA LEU A 27 -9.13 -4.05 26.11
C LEU A 27 -7.69 -3.61 26.35
N LEU A 28 -7.44 -2.54 27.14
CA LEU A 28 -6.08 -2.05 27.41
C LEU A 28 -5.09 -3.12 27.96
N PRO A 29 -5.48 -4.01 28.90
CA PRO A 29 -4.55 -5.02 29.39
C PRO A 29 -4.06 -5.97 28.28
N LEU A 30 -4.95 -6.34 27.36
CA LEU A 30 -4.60 -7.17 26.20
C LEU A 30 -3.67 -6.40 25.24
N SER A 31 -3.87 -5.10 25.11
CA SER A 31 -3.01 -4.26 24.28
C SER A 31 -1.59 -4.10 24.86
N TRP A 32 -1.47 -4.04 26.18
CA TRP A 32 -0.15 -4.06 26.82
C TRP A 32 0.58 -5.39 26.58
N LEU A 33 -0.13 -6.51 26.70
CA LEU A 33 0.42 -7.82 26.40
C LEU A 33 0.86 -7.90 24.94
N TYR A 34 0.02 -7.43 24.00
CA TYR A 34 0.36 -7.37 22.58
C TYR A 34 1.61 -6.52 22.33
N CYS A 35 1.66 -5.30 22.88
CA CYS A 35 2.81 -4.41 22.78
C CYS A 35 4.09 -5.07 23.33
N PHE A 36 3.99 -5.78 24.45
CA PHE A 36 5.11 -6.48 25.06
C PHE A 36 5.65 -7.59 24.15
N VAL A 37 4.77 -8.39 23.58
CA VAL A 37 5.14 -9.42 22.60
C VAL A 37 5.84 -8.80 21.38
N MET A 38 5.33 -7.68 20.86
CA MET A 38 5.94 -6.96 19.74
C MET A 38 7.31 -6.40 20.10
N TRP A 39 7.46 -5.87 21.33
CA TRP A 39 8.75 -5.42 21.84
C TRP A 39 9.79 -6.55 21.95
N ILE A 40 9.40 -7.73 22.46
CA ILE A 40 10.27 -8.92 22.49
C ILE A 40 10.68 -9.30 21.06
N ARG A 41 9.75 -9.33 20.12
CA ARG A 41 10.05 -9.63 18.70
C ARG A 41 11.04 -8.64 18.10
N PHE A 42 10.91 -7.36 18.44
CA PHE A 42 11.85 -6.33 18.01
C PHE A 42 13.25 -6.58 18.62
N LYS A 43 13.33 -6.76 19.95
CA LYS A 43 14.60 -6.92 20.69
C LYS A 43 15.39 -8.15 20.27
N ASN A 44 14.70 -9.24 19.90
CA ASN A 44 15.33 -10.52 19.52
C ASN A 44 15.75 -10.58 18.04
N LYS A 45 15.70 -9.46 17.31
CA LYS A 45 16.09 -9.41 15.90
C LYS A 45 17.37 -8.60 15.73
N SER A 46 18.32 -9.19 14.98
CA SER A 46 19.53 -8.51 14.54
C SER A 46 19.40 -8.17 13.06
N PRO A 47 19.53 -6.90 12.67
CA PRO A 47 19.45 -6.49 11.28
C PRO A 47 20.58 -7.09 10.45
N GLN A 48 20.23 -7.83 9.40
CA GLN A 48 21.16 -8.40 8.44
C GLN A 48 21.35 -7.44 7.27
N ASP A 49 22.60 -7.18 6.90
CA ASP A 49 22.96 -6.47 5.69
C ASP A 49 23.01 -7.44 4.50
N PHE A 50 22.42 -7.06 3.37
CA PHE A 50 22.38 -7.85 2.14
C PHE A 50 23.38 -7.34 1.08
N GLY A 51 24.18 -6.31 1.42
CA GLY A 51 25.11 -5.67 0.50
C GLY A 51 24.39 -4.98 -0.66
N ILE A 52 23.21 -4.46 -0.40
CA ILE A 52 22.38 -3.62 -1.27
C ILE A 52 21.59 -2.65 -0.38
N LYS A 53 21.38 -1.43 -0.85
CA LYS A 53 20.59 -0.44 -0.11
C LYS A 53 19.11 -0.84 -0.07
N VAL A 54 18.53 -0.87 1.11
CA VAL A 54 17.13 -1.26 1.34
C VAL A 54 16.38 -0.13 2.01
N ILE A 55 15.25 0.25 1.46
CA ILE A 55 14.33 1.26 2.00
C ILE A 55 12.99 0.59 2.24
N SER A 56 12.43 0.72 3.42
CA SER A 56 11.11 0.15 3.73
C SER A 56 10.09 1.27 3.87
N ILE A 57 8.97 1.13 3.18
CA ILE A 57 7.81 2.00 3.37
C ILE A 57 6.77 1.24 4.18
N GLY A 58 6.30 1.84 5.27
CA GLY A 58 5.37 1.20 6.18
C GLY A 58 4.47 2.18 6.91
N ASN A 59 3.66 1.66 7.80
CA ASN A 59 2.90 2.42 8.78
C ASN A 59 2.74 1.60 10.07
N LEU A 60 2.44 2.27 11.17
CA LEU A 60 2.31 1.62 12.47
C LEU A 60 0.91 1.07 12.74
N SER A 61 -0.11 1.61 12.07
CA SER A 61 -1.51 1.26 12.29
C SER A 61 -2.04 0.22 11.30
N VAL A 62 -3.17 -0.38 11.60
CA VAL A 62 -3.92 -1.24 10.66
C VAL A 62 -4.65 -0.39 9.61
N GLY A 63 -4.96 -0.99 8.45
CA GLY A 63 -5.74 -0.36 7.37
C GLY A 63 -4.91 0.35 6.30
N GLY A 64 -5.61 0.84 5.28
CA GLY A 64 -5.01 1.49 4.12
C GLY A 64 -4.47 2.88 4.45
N SER A 65 -3.17 3.07 4.38
CA SER A 65 -2.49 4.33 4.67
C SER A 65 -1.99 5.09 3.43
N GLY A 66 -2.18 4.52 2.22
CA GLY A 66 -1.67 5.13 0.99
C GLY A 66 -0.18 4.88 0.75
N LYS A 67 0.36 3.76 1.21
CA LYS A 67 1.76 3.36 0.97
C LYS A 67 2.10 3.21 -0.50
N THR A 68 1.23 2.54 -1.25
CA THR A 68 1.47 2.21 -2.66
C THR A 68 1.75 3.43 -3.54
N PRO A 69 0.95 4.51 -3.50
CA PRO A 69 1.26 5.73 -4.26
C PRO A 69 2.59 6.39 -3.84
N LEU A 70 2.88 6.45 -2.54
CA LEU A 70 4.14 7.01 -2.04
C LEU A 70 5.34 6.16 -2.46
N THR A 71 5.26 4.84 -2.32
CA THR A 71 6.32 3.92 -2.77
C THR A 71 6.57 4.06 -4.26
N SER A 72 5.51 4.17 -5.07
CA SER A 72 5.62 4.39 -6.51
C SER A 72 6.34 5.71 -6.82
N ALA A 73 5.95 6.81 -6.17
CA ALA A 73 6.56 8.12 -6.37
C ALA A 73 8.05 8.13 -5.98
N LEU A 74 8.39 7.54 -4.83
CA LEU A 74 9.78 7.45 -4.37
C LEU A 74 10.62 6.56 -5.30
N ALA A 75 10.12 5.37 -5.65
CA ALA A 75 10.86 4.42 -6.49
C ALA A 75 11.08 4.94 -7.92
N SER A 76 10.13 5.68 -8.49
CA SER A 76 10.24 6.25 -9.84
C SER A 76 11.36 7.28 -9.99
N ASN A 77 11.84 7.84 -8.87
CA ASN A 77 12.93 8.85 -8.89
C ASN A 77 14.33 8.24 -8.97
N TYR A 78 14.46 6.92 -8.89
CA TYR A 78 15.75 6.23 -8.87
C TYR A 78 15.87 5.23 -10.02
N GLU A 79 17.09 5.01 -10.48
CA GLU A 79 17.41 3.97 -11.45
C GLU A 79 17.86 2.66 -10.79
N SER A 80 17.79 1.56 -11.53
CA SER A 80 18.20 0.23 -11.06
C SER A 80 17.50 -0.16 -9.74
N VAL A 81 16.21 0.14 -9.65
CA VAL A 81 15.41 -0.06 -8.46
C VAL A 81 14.59 -1.36 -8.54
N ALA A 82 14.42 -2.02 -7.40
CA ALA A 82 13.43 -3.09 -7.27
C ALA A 82 12.42 -2.77 -6.18
N ILE A 83 11.17 -3.18 -6.38
CA ILE A 83 10.11 -3.14 -5.37
C ILE A 83 9.78 -4.57 -4.96
N VAL A 84 9.91 -4.87 -3.66
CA VAL A 84 9.64 -6.19 -3.11
C VAL A 84 8.50 -6.11 -2.11
N LEU A 85 7.43 -6.84 -2.39
CA LEU A 85 6.24 -6.85 -1.54
C LEU A 85 5.78 -8.28 -1.24
N ARG A 86 4.77 -8.44 -0.36
CA ARG A 86 4.25 -9.75 0.01
C ARG A 86 3.38 -10.38 -1.08
N GLY A 87 2.68 -9.54 -1.84
CA GLY A 87 1.63 -9.97 -2.75
C GLY A 87 0.39 -10.44 -1.95
N TYR A 88 -0.19 -9.52 -1.18
CA TYR A 88 -1.41 -9.82 -0.44
C TYR A 88 -2.56 -10.10 -1.40
N GLY A 89 -3.39 -11.11 -1.10
CA GLY A 89 -4.55 -11.47 -1.91
C GLY A 89 -4.25 -12.26 -3.19
N ARG A 90 -2.97 -12.50 -3.56
CA ARG A 90 -2.60 -13.31 -4.72
C ARG A 90 -2.97 -14.79 -4.53
N LYS A 91 -3.20 -15.50 -5.62
CA LYS A 91 -3.47 -16.95 -5.63
C LYS A 91 -2.20 -17.80 -5.61
N SER A 92 -1.07 -17.21 -6.00
CA SER A 92 0.23 -17.90 -6.03
C SER A 92 0.91 -17.91 -4.65
N GLN A 93 1.97 -18.72 -4.51
CA GLN A 93 2.83 -18.79 -3.33
C GLN A 93 4.30 -18.74 -3.73
N GLY A 94 5.18 -18.42 -2.78
CA GLY A 94 6.62 -18.35 -2.99
C GLY A 94 7.06 -17.03 -3.66
N LEU A 95 8.22 -17.06 -4.29
CA LEU A 95 8.79 -15.90 -4.96
C LEU A 95 8.42 -15.91 -6.44
N HIS A 96 7.85 -14.79 -6.92
CA HIS A 96 7.62 -14.55 -8.33
C HIS A 96 8.18 -13.18 -8.74
N VAL A 97 8.81 -13.13 -9.90
CA VAL A 97 9.16 -11.88 -10.58
C VAL A 97 7.93 -11.46 -11.37
N VAL A 98 7.32 -10.35 -10.95
CA VAL A 98 6.11 -9.80 -11.58
C VAL A 98 6.46 -8.99 -12.81
N LYS A 99 7.55 -8.22 -12.71
CA LYS A 99 8.09 -7.41 -13.80
C LYS A 99 9.61 -7.41 -13.70
N ASP A 100 10.26 -7.58 -14.83
CA ASP A 100 11.67 -7.27 -14.97
C ASP A 100 11.88 -5.81 -15.45
N SER A 101 13.05 -5.46 -15.91
CA SER A 101 13.34 -4.11 -16.44
C SER A 101 12.63 -3.80 -17.77
N ARG A 102 11.96 -4.74 -18.41
CA ARG A 102 11.40 -4.62 -19.75
C ARG A 102 9.90 -4.85 -19.81
N GLU A 103 9.42 -5.95 -19.23
CA GLU A 103 8.05 -6.40 -19.41
C GLU A 103 7.43 -6.98 -18.13
N ILE A 104 6.10 -7.01 -18.08
CA ILE A 104 5.31 -7.67 -17.04
C ILE A 104 5.24 -9.16 -17.39
N LEU A 105 5.63 -10.01 -16.42
CA LEU A 105 5.85 -11.44 -16.63
C LEU A 105 4.71 -12.34 -16.12
N CYS A 106 3.74 -11.78 -15.42
CA CYS A 106 2.60 -12.53 -14.90
C CYS A 106 1.36 -11.65 -14.73
N ASP A 107 0.23 -12.27 -14.55
CA ASP A 107 -1.05 -11.63 -14.34
C ASP A 107 -1.30 -11.23 -12.87
N VAL A 108 -2.45 -10.58 -12.62
CA VAL A 108 -2.86 -10.13 -11.29
C VAL A 108 -3.15 -11.27 -10.33
N ASP A 109 -3.58 -12.43 -10.81
CA ASP A 109 -3.84 -13.63 -9.99
C ASP A 109 -2.55 -14.16 -9.36
N VAL A 110 -1.44 -14.12 -10.11
CA VAL A 110 -0.11 -14.53 -9.64
C VAL A 110 0.53 -13.45 -8.77
N SER A 111 0.40 -12.18 -9.13
CA SER A 111 1.11 -11.06 -8.49
C SER A 111 0.36 -10.44 -7.32
N GLY A 112 -0.96 -10.37 -7.38
CA GLY A 112 -1.82 -9.53 -6.55
C GLY A 112 -1.90 -8.08 -7.04
N ASP A 113 -2.97 -7.39 -6.64
CA ASP A 113 -3.32 -6.03 -7.12
C ASP A 113 -2.18 -5.02 -6.94
N GLU A 114 -1.58 -4.97 -5.73
CA GLU A 114 -0.55 -3.96 -5.40
C GLU A 114 0.72 -4.14 -6.24
N ALA A 115 1.13 -5.38 -6.50
CA ALA A 115 2.29 -5.66 -7.33
C ALA A 115 2.05 -5.25 -8.78
N MET A 116 0.85 -5.47 -9.29
CA MET A 116 0.47 -5.06 -10.63
C MET A 116 0.45 -3.54 -10.77
N ILE A 117 -0.04 -2.81 -9.75
CA ILE A 117 0.03 -1.34 -9.72
C ILE A 117 1.48 -0.86 -9.85
N TYR A 118 2.42 -1.44 -9.08
CA TYR A 118 3.83 -1.09 -9.20
C TYR A 118 4.40 -1.41 -10.59
N ALA A 119 4.03 -2.57 -11.15
CA ALA A 119 4.50 -2.99 -12.46
C ALA A 119 4.08 -2.02 -13.57
N HIS A 120 2.89 -1.44 -13.49
CA HIS A 120 2.42 -0.43 -14.44
C HIS A 120 2.96 0.97 -14.15
N LYS A 121 2.95 1.41 -12.88
CA LYS A 121 3.28 2.80 -12.52
C LYS A 121 4.77 3.10 -12.49
N VAL A 122 5.62 2.11 -12.17
CA VAL A 122 7.07 2.31 -12.05
C VAL A 122 7.78 1.60 -13.20
N SER A 123 7.93 2.33 -14.30
CA SER A 123 8.40 1.78 -15.57
C SER A 123 9.81 1.17 -15.49
N ASN A 124 10.68 1.75 -14.68
CA ASN A 124 12.10 1.36 -14.54
C ASN A 124 12.35 0.37 -13.37
N ALA A 125 11.30 -0.09 -12.68
CA ALA A 125 11.47 -0.97 -11.52
C ALA A 125 11.32 -2.45 -11.88
N ILE A 126 12.14 -3.29 -11.24
CA ILE A 126 11.90 -4.71 -11.08
C ILE A 126 10.86 -4.88 -9.96
N VAL A 127 9.80 -5.66 -10.19
CA VAL A 127 8.76 -5.92 -9.18
C VAL A 127 8.75 -7.39 -8.81
N ILE A 128 8.87 -7.68 -7.51
CA ILE A 128 8.96 -9.05 -6.98
C ILE A 128 7.98 -9.23 -5.84
N VAL A 129 7.20 -10.31 -5.89
CA VAL A 129 6.37 -10.75 -4.77
C VAL A 129 7.02 -11.93 -4.06
N SER A 130 7.05 -11.87 -2.73
CA SER A 130 7.59 -12.95 -1.89
C SER A 130 7.11 -12.80 -0.45
N GLU A 131 6.67 -13.87 0.19
CA GLU A 131 6.40 -13.90 1.64
C GLU A 131 7.68 -13.68 2.44
N ASP A 132 8.79 -14.25 1.96
CA ASP A 132 10.13 -14.05 2.50
C ASP A 132 10.81 -12.86 1.80
N ARG A 133 10.83 -11.72 2.50
CA ARG A 133 11.45 -10.48 1.99
C ARG A 133 12.94 -10.64 1.71
N LYS A 134 13.65 -11.48 2.47
CA LYS A 134 15.09 -11.71 2.29
C LYS A 134 15.38 -12.38 0.95
N LYS A 135 14.59 -13.40 0.59
CA LYS A 135 14.67 -14.03 -0.73
C LYS A 135 14.39 -13.04 -1.85
N GLY A 136 13.37 -12.17 -1.67
CA GLY A 136 13.03 -11.11 -2.62
C GLY A 136 14.19 -10.12 -2.83
N ILE A 137 14.83 -9.67 -1.74
CA ILE A 137 16.01 -8.77 -1.80
C ILE A 137 17.17 -9.43 -2.57
N LEU A 138 17.49 -10.68 -2.24
CA LEU A 138 18.56 -11.41 -2.91
C LEU A 138 18.27 -11.60 -4.39
N LYS A 139 17.02 -11.91 -4.75
CA LYS A 139 16.61 -12.03 -6.15
C LYS A 139 16.71 -10.69 -6.88
N ALA A 140 16.27 -9.59 -6.27
CA ALA A 140 16.40 -8.25 -6.83
C ALA A 140 17.88 -7.89 -7.11
N LYS A 141 18.77 -8.16 -6.15
CA LYS A 141 20.21 -7.96 -6.29
C LYS A 141 20.79 -8.79 -7.44
N GLN A 142 20.40 -10.06 -7.56
CA GLN A 142 20.83 -10.93 -8.68
C GLN A 142 20.35 -10.41 -10.05
N MET A 143 19.22 -9.72 -10.10
CA MET A 143 18.69 -9.10 -11.31
C MET A 143 19.28 -7.71 -11.61
N GLY A 144 20.26 -7.26 -10.82
CA GLY A 144 20.99 -6.02 -11.05
C GLY A 144 20.41 -4.77 -10.37
N ALA A 145 19.43 -4.94 -9.47
CA ALA A 145 18.98 -3.81 -8.67
C ALA A 145 20.10 -3.29 -7.75
N LYS A 146 20.18 -1.97 -7.61
CA LYS A 146 21.09 -1.28 -6.67
C LYS A 146 20.36 -0.79 -5.42
N ILE A 147 19.05 -0.57 -5.51
CA ILE A 147 18.18 -0.11 -4.44
C ILE A 147 16.95 -1.01 -4.40
N VAL A 148 16.53 -1.41 -3.19
CA VAL A 148 15.32 -2.19 -2.97
C VAL A 148 14.35 -1.41 -2.11
N PHE A 149 13.17 -1.15 -2.61
CA PHE A 149 12.03 -0.67 -1.82
C PHE A 149 11.23 -1.87 -1.33
N LEU A 150 11.00 -1.95 -0.02
CA LEU A 150 10.15 -2.96 0.61
C LEU A 150 8.80 -2.34 0.95
N ASP A 151 7.75 -2.83 0.36
CA ASP A 151 6.40 -2.40 0.74
C ASP A 151 5.90 -3.18 1.97
N ASP A 152 5.29 -2.42 2.89
CA ASP A 152 4.75 -2.88 4.17
C ASP A 152 5.71 -3.77 4.98
N ALA A 153 6.96 -3.30 5.14
CA ALA A 153 8.02 -4.09 5.74
C ALA A 153 8.69 -3.47 6.98
N TYR A 154 8.06 -2.49 7.64
CA TYR A 154 8.59 -1.93 8.89
C TYR A 154 8.85 -3.01 9.94
N SER A 155 7.94 -3.96 10.11
CA SER A 155 8.04 -5.07 11.08
C SER A 155 9.16 -6.09 10.78
N LYS A 156 9.84 -5.97 9.63
CA LYS A 156 10.99 -6.80 9.29
C LYS A 156 12.27 -6.26 9.91
N HIS A 157 12.36 -6.37 11.25
CA HIS A 157 13.46 -5.83 12.05
C HIS A 157 14.79 -6.58 11.84
N ASP A 158 14.75 -7.74 11.21
CA ASP A 158 15.90 -8.57 10.84
C ASP A 158 16.52 -8.20 9.48
N ILE A 159 16.15 -7.07 8.91
CA ILE A 159 16.71 -6.49 7.68
C ILE A 159 17.28 -5.11 7.99
N LYS A 160 18.56 -4.88 7.66
CA LYS A 160 19.17 -3.54 7.72
C LYS A 160 18.57 -2.68 6.61
N LYS A 161 17.96 -1.55 6.97
CA LYS A 161 17.20 -0.70 6.03
C LYS A 161 16.94 0.69 6.60
N LEU A 162 16.72 1.66 5.72
CA LEU A 162 16.06 2.92 6.07
C LEU A 162 14.55 2.67 6.17
N ASP A 163 13.97 2.95 7.35
CA ASP A 163 12.52 2.85 7.53
C ASP A 163 11.84 4.20 7.29
N ILE A 164 10.89 4.24 6.37
CA ILE A 164 9.99 5.38 6.11
C ILE A 164 8.61 4.98 6.59
N LEU A 165 8.02 5.77 7.47
CA LEU A 165 6.70 5.55 8.05
C LEU A 165 5.72 6.63 7.62
N LEU A 166 4.59 6.21 7.06
CA LEU A 166 3.48 7.13 6.85
C LEU A 166 2.77 7.37 8.18
N HIS A 167 2.70 8.63 8.55
CA HIS A 167 1.88 9.05 9.69
C HIS A 167 0.40 8.87 9.36
N VAL A 168 -0.32 8.21 10.25
CA VAL A 168 -1.77 8.05 10.16
C VAL A 168 -2.37 8.60 11.45
N GLU A 169 -3.20 9.62 11.32
CA GLU A 169 -3.88 10.19 12.48
C GLU A 169 -4.88 9.20 13.07
N THR A 170 -4.84 9.06 14.39
CA THR A 170 -5.79 8.24 15.15
C THR A 170 -6.03 8.88 16.51
N GLN A 171 -7.25 8.79 17.01
CA GLN A 171 -7.62 9.26 18.33
C GLN A 171 -7.07 8.35 19.45
N ASN A 172 -6.68 7.12 19.13
CA ASN A 172 -6.18 6.15 20.09
C ASN A 172 -4.88 5.50 19.62
N ASN A 173 -3.78 5.89 20.27
CA ASN A 173 -2.43 5.40 19.99
C ASN A 173 -2.07 4.10 20.72
N SER A 174 -3.04 3.39 21.28
CA SER A 174 -2.81 2.08 21.89
C SER A 174 -2.53 1.02 20.84
N CYS A 175 -1.85 -0.04 21.26
CA CYS A 175 -1.69 -1.22 20.43
C CYS A 175 -3.03 -1.96 20.26
N LEU A 176 -3.08 -2.87 19.30
CA LEU A 176 -4.17 -3.83 19.18
C LEU A 176 -4.35 -4.63 20.47
N PRO A 177 -5.58 -4.96 20.88
CA PRO A 177 -6.84 -4.65 20.23
C PRO A 177 -7.49 -3.33 20.69
N SER A 178 -6.97 -2.63 21.70
CA SER A 178 -7.56 -1.40 22.22
C SER A 178 -7.49 -0.24 21.22
N GLY A 179 -6.39 -0.09 20.49
CA GLY A 179 -6.18 0.95 19.48
C GLY A 179 -5.74 0.36 18.14
N ALA A 180 -5.42 1.26 17.19
CA ALA A 180 -5.11 0.88 15.81
C ALA A 180 -3.69 0.37 15.60
N PHE A 181 -2.78 0.48 16.57
CA PHE A 181 -1.37 0.22 16.35
C PHE A 181 -1.04 -1.28 16.36
N ARG A 182 -0.58 -1.78 15.22
CA ARG A 182 -0.01 -3.12 15.05
C ARG A 182 1.51 -3.17 15.29
N GLU A 183 2.16 -2.01 15.22
CA GLU A 183 3.59 -1.80 15.44
C GLU A 183 3.80 -0.50 16.21
N ARG A 184 4.99 -0.36 16.80
CA ARG A 184 5.41 0.89 17.44
C ARG A 184 6.77 1.33 16.95
N LEU A 185 6.99 2.64 16.91
CA LEU A 185 8.34 3.19 16.77
C LEU A 185 9.02 3.06 18.12
N TRP A 186 9.91 2.06 18.23
CA TRP A 186 10.66 1.79 19.46
C TRP A 186 11.78 2.82 19.61
N SER A 187 12.08 3.23 20.84
CA SER A 187 13.08 4.28 21.15
C SER A 187 14.49 3.99 20.61
N ALA A 188 14.82 2.72 20.38
CA ALA A 188 16.10 2.27 19.82
C ALA A 188 16.08 2.13 18.30
N LYS A 189 15.02 2.60 17.61
CA LYS A 189 14.87 2.46 16.16
C LYS A 189 14.55 3.81 15.53
N GLU A 190 15.39 4.22 14.61
CA GLU A 190 15.15 5.41 13.80
C GLU A 190 14.24 5.10 12.62
N ALA A 191 13.38 6.04 12.27
CA ALA A 191 12.57 6.02 11.07
C ALA A 191 12.23 7.44 10.63
N LEU A 192 12.19 7.67 9.34
CA LEU A 192 11.68 8.90 8.75
C LEU A 192 10.15 8.85 8.75
N VAL A 193 9.51 9.71 9.54
CA VAL A 193 8.05 9.77 9.61
C VAL A 193 7.54 10.86 8.68
N LEU A 194 6.76 10.49 7.67
CA LEU A 194 6.21 11.41 6.67
C LEU A 194 4.72 11.68 6.93
N LYS A 195 4.33 12.94 6.80
CA LYS A 195 2.96 13.41 6.97
C LYS A 195 2.39 13.91 5.65
N ASP A 196 1.16 13.51 5.35
CA ASP A 196 0.38 14.05 4.24
C ASP A 196 0.13 15.55 4.41
N GLY A 197 0.21 16.32 3.33
CA GLY A 197 0.10 17.79 3.33
C GLY A 197 1.34 18.54 3.84
N VAL A 198 2.39 17.84 4.31
CA VAL A 198 3.64 18.43 4.80
C VAL A 198 4.84 17.90 4.01
N ASP A 199 5.05 16.60 4.01
CA ASP A 199 6.20 15.95 3.38
C ASP A 199 5.85 15.40 1.99
N PHE A 200 4.59 15.19 1.74
CA PHE A 200 4.05 14.81 0.44
C PHE A 200 2.60 15.28 0.31
N LYS A 201 2.13 15.40 -0.93
CA LYS A 201 0.75 15.76 -1.27
C LYS A 201 0.15 14.72 -2.20
N ARG A 202 -1.09 14.33 -1.94
CA ARG A 202 -1.86 13.46 -2.85
C ARG A 202 -2.51 14.31 -3.92
N VAL A 203 -2.34 13.89 -5.15
CA VAL A 203 -2.96 14.51 -6.33
C VAL A 203 -3.74 13.45 -7.07
N VAL A 204 -4.96 13.78 -7.44
CA VAL A 204 -5.84 12.90 -8.21
C VAL A 204 -6.03 13.51 -9.58
N GLU A 205 -5.77 12.72 -10.60
CA GLU A 205 -5.94 13.05 -12.00
C GLU A 205 -7.03 12.18 -12.61
N LEU A 206 -7.93 12.78 -13.35
CA LEU A 206 -8.95 12.08 -14.11
C LEU A 206 -8.46 11.87 -15.54
N LYS A 207 -8.28 10.61 -15.96
CA LYS A 207 -7.84 10.22 -17.30
C LYS A 207 -8.98 9.60 -18.09
N ASP A 208 -8.99 9.82 -19.39
CA ASP A 208 -9.96 9.25 -20.33
C ASP A 208 -11.42 9.48 -19.90
N ALA A 209 -11.69 10.70 -19.40
CA ALA A 209 -13.01 11.10 -18.92
C ALA A 209 -14.03 11.15 -20.06
N THR A 210 -15.26 10.69 -19.79
CA THR A 210 -16.42 10.83 -20.65
C THR A 210 -17.53 11.63 -19.98
N GLU A 211 -18.52 12.09 -20.74
CA GLU A 211 -19.63 12.86 -20.17
C GLU A 211 -20.50 12.03 -19.21
N LYS A 212 -20.59 10.73 -19.43
CA LYS A 212 -21.45 9.80 -18.66
C LYS A 212 -20.61 8.69 -18.05
N MET A 213 -20.08 8.93 -16.87
CA MET A 213 -19.28 7.95 -16.12
C MET A 213 -20.10 7.29 -15.01
N SER A 214 -19.92 6.00 -14.80
CA SER A 214 -20.43 5.27 -13.63
C SER A 214 -19.27 4.77 -12.81
N LEU A 215 -19.21 5.12 -11.52
CA LEU A 215 -18.14 4.68 -10.63
C LEU A 215 -18.30 3.20 -10.30
N VAL A 216 -17.21 2.45 -10.47
CA VAL A 216 -17.07 1.05 -10.03
C VAL A 216 -15.79 0.93 -9.22
N THR A 217 -15.88 0.50 -7.97
CA THR A 217 -14.69 0.34 -7.15
C THR A 217 -14.83 -0.73 -6.06
N ALA A 218 -13.73 -1.46 -5.84
CA ALA A 218 -13.57 -2.48 -4.82
C ALA A 218 -12.39 -2.15 -3.89
N ILE A 219 -12.32 -0.90 -3.44
CA ILE A 219 -11.32 -0.48 -2.47
C ILE A 219 -11.90 -0.41 -1.05
N ALA A 220 -11.03 -0.56 -0.06
CA ALA A 220 -11.40 -0.24 1.31
C ALA A 220 -11.74 1.26 1.43
N ARG A 221 -12.86 1.60 2.08
CA ARG A 221 -13.32 2.98 2.32
C ARG A 221 -13.53 3.80 1.06
N PRO A 222 -14.43 3.38 0.15
CA PRO A 222 -14.67 4.07 -1.11
C PRO A 222 -15.18 5.51 -0.93
N GLN A 223 -15.77 5.86 0.22
CA GLN A 223 -16.23 7.21 0.55
C GLN A 223 -15.09 8.26 0.56
N ARG A 224 -13.84 7.82 0.70
CA ARG A 224 -12.69 8.72 0.59
C ARG A 224 -12.45 9.25 -0.82
N LEU A 225 -13.07 8.64 -1.81
CA LEU A 225 -13.03 9.15 -3.17
C LEU A 225 -13.97 10.34 -3.37
N ASP A 226 -14.98 10.53 -2.51
CA ASP A 226 -16.04 11.52 -2.73
C ASP A 226 -15.54 12.95 -2.94
N GLU A 227 -14.43 13.31 -2.27
CA GLU A 227 -13.78 14.62 -2.44
C GLU A 227 -13.06 14.81 -3.78
N PHE A 228 -12.79 13.71 -4.49
CA PHE A 228 -12.07 13.72 -5.77
C PHE A 228 -12.93 13.30 -6.95
N LEU A 229 -14.19 12.87 -6.70
CA LEU A 229 -15.05 12.37 -7.76
C LEU A 229 -15.60 13.51 -8.60
N PRO A 230 -15.52 13.38 -9.94
CA PRO A 230 -16.34 14.19 -10.83
C PRO A 230 -17.82 13.83 -10.67
N GLU A 231 -18.68 14.50 -11.41
CA GLU A 231 -20.07 14.07 -11.53
C GLU A 231 -20.14 12.68 -12.17
N VAL A 232 -20.83 11.74 -11.50
CA VAL A 232 -21.04 10.37 -11.96
C VAL A 232 -22.51 10.01 -11.91
N ILE A 233 -22.96 9.17 -12.85
CA ILE A 233 -24.34 8.72 -12.94
C ILE A 233 -24.73 7.87 -11.72
N ASN A 234 -23.84 6.94 -11.36
CA ASN A 234 -24.06 6.01 -10.27
C ASN A 234 -22.74 5.66 -9.55
N LYS A 235 -22.83 5.15 -8.30
CA LYS A 235 -21.69 4.70 -7.50
C LYS A 235 -21.88 3.25 -7.13
N ASN A 236 -21.13 2.36 -7.76
CA ASN A 236 -21.18 0.92 -7.54
C ASN A 236 -19.99 0.50 -6.66
N TYR A 237 -20.27 0.22 -5.38
CA TYR A 237 -19.27 -0.17 -4.39
C TYR A 237 -19.27 -1.67 -4.14
N PHE A 238 -18.12 -2.30 -4.28
CA PHE A 238 -17.87 -3.72 -4.06
C PHE A 238 -17.07 -3.97 -2.77
N GLU A 239 -16.95 -5.22 -2.35
CA GLU A 239 -16.06 -5.59 -1.24
C GLU A 239 -14.60 -5.38 -1.63
N ASP A 240 -13.76 -4.98 -0.65
CA ASP A 240 -12.32 -4.82 -0.90
C ASP A 240 -11.72 -6.11 -1.49
N HIS A 241 -10.87 -5.96 -2.50
CA HIS A 241 -10.30 -7.04 -3.29
C HIS A 241 -11.32 -7.90 -4.09
N HIS A 242 -12.53 -7.38 -4.37
CA HIS A 242 -13.47 -8.07 -5.25
C HIS A 242 -12.83 -8.41 -6.61
N SER A 243 -13.06 -9.65 -7.05
CA SER A 243 -12.67 -10.09 -8.40
C SER A 243 -13.84 -9.88 -9.34
N PHE A 244 -13.74 -8.87 -10.19
CA PHE A 244 -14.80 -8.54 -11.15
C PHE A 244 -14.92 -9.61 -12.24
N THR A 245 -16.15 -9.84 -12.70
CA THR A 245 -16.41 -10.55 -13.96
C THR A 245 -16.76 -9.56 -15.06
N LYS A 246 -16.47 -9.93 -16.29
CA LYS A 246 -16.80 -9.08 -17.44
C LYS A 246 -18.31 -8.82 -17.54
N ASP A 247 -19.14 -9.83 -17.31
CA ASP A 247 -20.60 -9.74 -17.40
C ASP A 247 -21.17 -8.80 -16.31
N GLU A 248 -20.61 -8.85 -15.10
CA GLU A 248 -20.99 -7.93 -14.01
C GLU A 248 -20.76 -6.47 -14.41
N LEU A 249 -19.62 -6.17 -15.02
CA LEU A 249 -19.27 -4.82 -15.46
C LEU A 249 -20.09 -4.37 -16.68
N ILE A 250 -20.34 -5.26 -17.63
CA ILE A 250 -21.20 -4.97 -18.78
C ILE A 250 -22.63 -4.66 -18.30
N ASN A 251 -23.17 -5.43 -17.36
CA ASN A 251 -24.49 -5.15 -16.79
C ASN A 251 -24.57 -3.75 -16.13
N ILE A 252 -23.54 -3.34 -15.40
CA ILE A 252 -23.48 -1.98 -14.82
C ILE A 252 -23.41 -0.93 -15.94
N PHE A 253 -22.53 -1.14 -16.91
CA PHE A 253 -22.34 -0.22 -18.04
C PHE A 253 -23.65 0.04 -18.81
N GLU A 254 -24.41 -1.03 -19.09
CA GLU A 254 -25.67 -0.96 -19.83
C GLU A 254 -26.82 -0.38 -18.97
N ASN A 255 -26.97 -0.85 -17.73
CA ASN A 255 -28.04 -0.37 -16.84
C ASN A 255 -27.91 1.12 -16.50
N ASP A 256 -26.69 1.57 -16.28
CA ASP A 256 -26.41 2.99 -16.02
C ASP A 256 -26.37 3.82 -17.30
N LYS A 257 -26.41 3.20 -18.51
CA LYS A 257 -26.22 3.87 -19.79
C LYS A 257 -24.95 4.72 -19.81
N ALA A 258 -23.88 4.20 -19.20
CA ALA A 258 -22.61 4.87 -19.10
C ALA A 258 -21.85 4.86 -20.43
N GLN A 259 -21.00 5.86 -20.65
CA GLN A 259 -20.05 5.90 -21.78
C GLN A 259 -18.69 5.31 -21.36
N SER A 260 -18.37 5.33 -20.05
CA SER A 260 -17.24 4.66 -19.46
C SER A 260 -17.50 4.28 -18.00
N LEU A 261 -16.79 3.29 -17.50
CA LEU A 261 -16.74 2.98 -16.07
C LEU A 261 -15.56 3.73 -15.46
N LEU A 262 -15.84 4.58 -14.46
CA LEU A 262 -14.81 5.27 -13.68
C LEU A 262 -14.28 4.31 -12.61
N VAL A 263 -12.98 4.06 -12.63
CA VAL A 263 -12.34 3.10 -11.74
C VAL A 263 -11.10 3.70 -11.08
N THR A 264 -10.72 3.17 -9.93
CA THR A 264 -9.39 3.47 -9.35
C THR A 264 -8.31 2.65 -10.03
N TYR A 265 -7.04 3.04 -9.87
CA TYR A 265 -5.94 2.27 -10.45
C TYR A 265 -5.88 0.83 -9.91
N LYS A 266 -6.28 0.61 -8.66
CA LYS A 266 -6.37 -0.72 -8.04
C LYS A 266 -7.40 -1.62 -8.74
N ASP A 267 -8.49 -1.04 -9.20
CA ASP A 267 -9.53 -1.78 -9.92
C ASP A 267 -9.16 -1.91 -11.40
N PHE A 268 -8.56 -0.87 -11.98
CA PHE A 268 -8.11 -0.85 -13.38
C PHE A 268 -7.24 -2.06 -13.73
N VAL A 269 -6.21 -2.36 -12.94
CA VAL A 269 -5.28 -3.49 -13.20
C VAL A 269 -5.94 -4.86 -13.18
N LYS A 270 -7.16 -4.98 -12.67
CA LYS A 270 -7.95 -6.23 -12.67
C LYS A 270 -8.81 -6.39 -13.91
N ILE A 271 -9.20 -5.27 -14.54
CA ILE A 271 -10.27 -5.25 -15.55
C ILE A 271 -9.85 -4.64 -16.88
N GLU A 272 -8.63 -4.10 -17.01
CA GLU A 272 -8.14 -3.49 -18.25
C GLU A 272 -8.23 -4.43 -19.46
N SER A 273 -8.04 -5.75 -19.24
CA SER A 273 -8.11 -6.78 -20.28
C SER A 273 -9.53 -7.10 -20.74
N PHE A 274 -10.59 -6.59 -20.09
CA PHE A 274 -11.97 -6.93 -20.42
C PHE A 274 -12.50 -6.22 -21.66
N GLY A 275 -11.78 -5.15 -22.13
CA GLY A 275 -12.16 -4.42 -23.34
C GLY A 275 -13.42 -3.57 -23.17
N ILE A 276 -13.70 -3.10 -21.95
CA ILE A 276 -14.76 -2.16 -21.61
C ILE A 276 -14.14 -0.75 -21.59
N ASN A 277 -14.90 0.27 -22.01
CA ASN A 277 -14.41 1.64 -21.95
C ASN A 277 -14.26 2.12 -20.50
N LEU A 278 -13.05 2.47 -20.09
CA LEU A 278 -12.69 2.84 -18.74
C LEU A 278 -12.24 4.30 -18.67
N SER A 279 -12.68 5.00 -17.63
CA SER A 279 -12.09 6.25 -17.15
C SER A 279 -11.35 5.97 -15.85
N LEU A 280 -10.20 6.59 -15.65
CA LEU A 280 -9.33 6.28 -14.53
C LEU A 280 -9.23 7.47 -13.57
N LEU A 281 -9.54 7.21 -12.29
CA LEU A 281 -9.21 8.10 -11.18
C LEU A 281 -7.80 7.75 -10.67
N ASP A 282 -6.80 8.43 -11.21
CA ASP A 282 -5.39 8.13 -10.96
C ASP A 282 -4.86 8.95 -9.79
N LEU A 283 -4.63 8.27 -8.66
CA LEU A 283 -3.97 8.85 -7.49
C LEU A 283 -2.46 8.74 -7.65
N HIS A 284 -1.77 9.87 -7.59
CA HIS A 284 -0.31 9.94 -7.46
C HIS A 284 0.09 10.82 -6.27
N VAL A 285 1.38 10.85 -5.96
CA VAL A 285 1.93 11.57 -4.82
C VAL A 285 3.07 12.46 -5.29
N GLU A 286 2.97 13.75 -4.98
CA GLU A 286 4.06 14.70 -5.10
C GLU A 286 4.82 14.72 -3.78
N VAL A 287 6.12 14.41 -3.81
CA VAL A 287 6.96 14.29 -2.61
C VAL A 287 7.86 15.52 -2.49
N ASP A 288 7.97 16.07 -1.29
CA ASP A 288 8.86 17.21 -1.01
C ASP A 288 10.32 16.82 -1.25
N ALA A 289 11.10 17.75 -1.82
CA ALA A 289 12.51 17.54 -2.16
C ALA A 289 13.38 17.15 -0.95
N ARG A 290 13.02 17.58 0.26
CA ARG A 290 13.73 17.22 1.51
C ARG A 290 13.71 15.72 1.78
N VAL A 291 12.64 15.03 1.40
CA VAL A 291 12.53 13.56 1.56
C VAL A 291 13.56 12.86 0.68
N PHE A 292 13.70 13.30 -0.56
CA PHE A 292 14.71 12.75 -1.48
C PHE A 292 16.13 13.03 -0.98
N GLN A 293 16.42 14.22 -0.43
CA GLN A 293 17.73 14.53 0.15
C GLN A 293 18.12 13.57 1.29
N ILE A 294 17.16 13.20 2.15
CA ILE A 294 17.40 12.22 3.23
C ILE A 294 17.69 10.84 2.65
N ILE A 295 16.91 10.41 1.66
CA ILE A 295 17.12 9.13 0.99
C ILE A 295 18.49 9.13 0.29
N ASP A 296 18.85 10.18 -0.44
CA ASP A 296 20.13 10.30 -1.13
C ASP A 296 21.33 10.26 -0.18
N THR A 297 21.17 10.86 1.02
CA THR A 297 22.19 10.77 2.07
C THR A 297 22.38 9.33 2.51
N TYR A 298 21.30 8.61 2.81
CA TYR A 298 21.35 7.19 3.15
C TYR A 298 21.97 6.33 2.04
N LEU A 299 21.68 6.64 0.77
CA LEU A 299 22.22 5.90 -0.36
C LEU A 299 23.73 6.10 -0.53
N LYS A 300 24.26 7.29 -0.17
CA LYS A 300 25.69 7.64 -0.25
C LYS A 300 26.52 7.13 0.94
N GLU A 301 25.89 6.79 2.07
CA GLU A 301 26.59 6.17 3.19
C GLU A 301 27.28 4.89 2.72
N GLU A 302 28.59 4.77 2.96
CA GLU A 302 29.32 3.53 2.67
C GLU A 302 28.79 2.39 3.55
N ASN A 303 28.55 1.23 2.96
CA ASN A 303 28.30 0.01 3.74
C ASN A 303 29.63 -0.41 4.37
N TYR A 304 29.99 0.15 5.52
CA TYR A 304 31.03 -0.43 6.35
C TYR A 304 30.52 -1.82 6.80
N GLY A 305 30.96 -2.86 6.08
CA GLY A 305 30.74 -4.25 6.36
C GLY A 305 31.57 -4.71 7.57
#